data_6726c762a2a4e1245af8ff92b3e903db
#
_entry.id   6726c762a2a4e1245af8ff92b3e903db
#
_cell.length_a   1.000
_cell.length_b   1.000
_cell.length_c   1.000
_cell.angle_alpha   90.00
_cell.angle_beta   90.00
_cell.angle_gamma   90.00
#
_symmetry.space_group_name_H-M   'P 1'
#
loop_
_entity.id
_entity.type
_entity.pdbx_description
1 polymer ?
#
loop_
_entity_poly.entity_id
_entity_poly.type
_entity_poly.pdbx_seq_one_letter_code
_entity_poly.pdbx_strand_id
1 'polypeptide(L)'
;MSENIGRVVKIAGPVVDVAFPQDELPEITFALEVDVEIDDVTSTIVLEVAQHLGEGRVRAISMQGTDGLRRGAEVTDTGAPISVPVGQETLGHIFNVWGETLDVETSSIGVKQKWPIHRKPPPYEDVSAQNEMFETGIKVIDLLMPYVQGGKIGLFGGAGVGKTVLIQEMINRVATQHGGVSVFAGVGERTREGNDLFREMQESGVIDKTALVFGQMDEPPGVRLRVALSALTMAEYFRDEEKQDVLLFIDNIFRFSQAGSEVSTLLGRMPSAVGYKPTLADEMGFLQERITSLKGRSITSLQAVYVPADDITDPAPHTAFAHLDARTVLSRTIADLGIYPAVDPLDSSSRILDPGIVGDDHYEIAREVQRVLQRYNDLQDIIAILGIDELSEEDKQIVGRARRIQRFLSQPMFVAEQFTGIEGKFVSIKDSLEAFKTILSGELDAVPEQAFYMTGGLDEVMAKAKDLEENL
;
A
#
# COMPACT_ATOMS: atom_id res chain seq x y z
N MET A 1 -8.60 10.91 38.71
CA MET A 1 -9.51 11.85 38.01
C MET A 1 -10.87 11.18 38.07
N SER A 2 -11.97 11.89 38.37
CA SER A 2 -13.31 11.33 38.30
C SER A 2 -13.59 10.92 36.85
N GLU A 3 -14.07 9.73 36.63
CA GLU A 3 -14.49 9.28 35.29
C GLU A 3 -15.59 10.23 34.79
N ASN A 4 -15.40 10.77 33.59
CA ASN A 4 -16.40 11.60 32.93
C ASN A 4 -17.42 10.65 32.25
N ILE A 5 -18.61 10.55 32.83
CA ILE A 5 -19.63 9.60 32.40
C ILE A 5 -20.78 10.34 31.72
N GLY A 6 -21.03 9.98 30.47
CA GLY A 6 -22.21 10.39 29.70
C GLY A 6 -23.30 9.32 29.64
N ARG A 7 -24.36 9.64 28.91
CA ARG A 7 -25.48 8.71 28.67
C ARG A 7 -25.93 8.76 27.22
N VAL A 8 -26.18 7.59 26.64
CA VAL A 8 -26.73 7.47 25.28
C VAL A 8 -28.08 8.13 25.17
N VAL A 9 -28.24 9.07 24.27
CA VAL A 9 -29.51 9.81 24.02
C VAL A 9 -30.21 9.27 22.76
N LYS A 10 -29.45 8.99 21.70
CA LYS A 10 -29.97 8.54 20.41
C LYS A 10 -28.99 7.58 19.74
N ILE A 11 -29.54 6.58 19.06
CA ILE A 11 -28.81 5.62 18.24
C ILE A 11 -29.41 5.64 16.83
N ALA A 12 -28.60 5.79 15.80
CA ALA A 12 -29.02 5.76 14.41
C ALA A 12 -27.97 5.00 13.57
N GLY A 13 -28.08 3.67 13.54
CA GLY A 13 -27.02 2.82 12.97
C GLY A 13 -25.69 3.03 13.71
N PRO A 14 -24.59 3.29 13.01
CA PRO A 14 -23.29 3.49 13.67
C PRO A 14 -23.13 4.89 14.32
N VAL A 15 -24.14 5.76 14.24
CA VAL A 15 -24.13 7.08 14.86
C VAL A 15 -24.82 7.06 16.21
N VAL A 16 -24.12 7.50 17.24
CA VAL A 16 -24.59 7.54 18.63
C VAL A 16 -24.45 8.97 19.17
N ASP A 17 -25.59 9.53 19.63
CA ASP A 17 -25.56 10.82 20.32
C ASP A 17 -25.52 10.55 21.85
N VAL A 18 -24.56 11.17 22.52
CA VAL A 18 -24.29 11.00 23.95
C VAL A 18 -24.38 12.36 24.66
N ALA A 19 -25.06 12.39 25.81
CA ALA A 19 -25.12 13.57 26.66
C ALA A 19 -24.09 13.46 27.79
N PHE A 20 -23.31 14.52 27.97
CA PHE A 20 -22.34 14.71 29.06
C PHE A 20 -22.70 15.95 29.89
N PRO A 21 -22.12 16.12 31.07
CA PRO A 21 -22.19 17.38 31.78
C PRO A 21 -21.69 18.52 30.91
N GLN A 22 -22.32 19.69 30.97
CA GLN A 22 -22.12 20.77 29.98
C GLN A 22 -20.68 21.33 29.98
N ASP A 23 -20.01 21.26 31.11
CA ASP A 23 -18.65 21.77 31.31
C ASP A 23 -17.56 20.69 31.13
N GLU A 24 -17.95 19.44 30.83
CA GLU A 24 -17.06 18.27 30.72
C GLU A 24 -17.26 17.52 29.40
N LEU A 25 -17.46 18.24 28.30
CA LEU A 25 -17.62 17.63 26.98
C LEU A 25 -16.32 17.00 26.48
N PRO A 26 -16.34 15.73 26.06
CA PRO A 26 -15.21 15.10 25.38
C PRO A 26 -14.78 15.89 24.14
N GLU A 27 -13.49 15.96 23.88
CA GLU A 27 -12.97 16.62 22.69
C GLU A 27 -13.31 15.82 21.42
N ILE A 28 -13.35 16.49 20.27
CA ILE A 28 -13.50 15.84 18.98
C ILE A 28 -12.31 14.87 18.78
N THR A 29 -12.58 13.67 18.26
CA THR A 29 -11.65 12.55 18.10
C THR A 29 -11.38 11.72 19.36
N PHE A 30 -11.89 12.13 20.54
CA PHE A 30 -11.73 11.30 21.74
C PHE A 30 -12.54 10.00 21.62
N ALA A 31 -11.99 8.96 22.20
CA ALA A 31 -12.61 7.66 22.30
C ALA A 31 -13.57 7.63 23.49
N LEU A 32 -14.74 7.07 23.27
CA LEU A 32 -15.73 6.78 24.28
C LEU A 32 -15.95 5.26 24.34
N GLU A 33 -16.17 4.74 25.52
CA GLU A 33 -16.44 3.32 25.74
C GLU A 33 -17.82 3.13 26.36
N VAL A 34 -18.56 2.14 25.86
CA VAL A 34 -19.88 1.75 26.39
C VAL A 34 -19.98 0.24 26.44
N ASP A 35 -20.28 -0.28 27.61
CA ASP A 35 -20.50 -1.70 27.79
C ASP A 35 -21.92 -2.09 27.36
N VAL A 36 -22.02 -3.14 26.59
CA VAL A 36 -23.27 -3.75 26.15
C VAL A 36 -23.31 -5.22 26.56
N GLU A 37 -24.47 -5.67 26.94
CA GLU A 37 -24.72 -7.06 27.31
C GLU A 37 -25.65 -7.70 26.27
N ILE A 38 -25.16 -8.74 25.58
CA ILE A 38 -25.91 -9.52 24.60
C ILE A 38 -25.72 -10.99 24.95
N ASP A 39 -26.84 -11.70 25.18
CA ASP A 39 -26.85 -13.14 25.50
C ASP A 39 -25.91 -13.51 26.66
N ASP A 40 -25.94 -12.73 27.74
CA ASP A 40 -25.09 -12.88 28.94
C ASP A 40 -23.56 -12.67 28.68
N VAL A 41 -23.18 -12.12 27.53
CA VAL A 41 -21.82 -11.74 27.21
C VAL A 41 -21.70 -10.22 27.22
N THR A 42 -20.81 -9.70 28.07
CA THR A 42 -20.49 -8.27 28.11
C THR A 42 -19.40 -7.98 27.09
N SER A 43 -19.63 -6.99 26.21
CA SER A 43 -18.66 -6.48 25.27
C SER A 43 -18.61 -4.96 25.34
N THR A 44 -17.44 -4.38 25.11
CA THR A 44 -17.24 -2.93 25.10
C THR A 44 -17.27 -2.42 23.67
N ILE A 45 -18.17 -1.47 23.38
CA ILE A 45 -18.24 -0.77 22.11
C ILE A 45 -17.40 0.50 22.20
N VAL A 46 -16.48 0.69 21.25
CA VAL A 46 -15.67 1.90 21.12
C VAL A 46 -16.35 2.87 20.16
N LEU A 47 -16.53 4.10 20.60
CA LEU A 47 -17.08 5.21 19.82
C LEU A 47 -16.02 6.30 19.68
N GLU A 48 -16.03 7.05 18.60
CA GLU A 48 -15.19 8.23 18.42
C GLU A 48 -16.04 9.49 18.29
N VAL A 49 -15.75 10.51 19.08
CA VAL A 49 -16.46 11.79 19.02
C VAL A 49 -16.18 12.48 17.68
N ALA A 50 -17.22 12.70 16.91
CA ALA A 50 -17.13 13.29 15.58
C ALA A 50 -17.64 14.75 15.53
N GLN A 51 -18.53 15.14 16.45
CA GLN A 51 -19.15 16.45 16.41
C GLN A 51 -19.75 16.84 17.78
N HIS A 52 -19.65 18.12 18.13
CA HIS A 52 -20.42 18.73 19.22
C HIS A 52 -21.76 19.23 18.69
N LEU A 53 -22.85 18.86 19.35
CA LEU A 53 -24.22 19.23 18.97
C LEU A 53 -24.77 20.43 19.74
N GLY A 54 -24.05 20.87 20.77
CA GLY A 54 -24.55 21.84 21.74
C GLY A 54 -25.37 21.18 22.88
N GLU A 55 -25.73 21.97 23.86
CA GLU A 55 -26.53 21.54 25.03
C GLU A 55 -25.98 20.29 25.75
N GLY A 56 -24.66 20.20 25.91
CA GLY A 56 -24.03 19.06 26.58
C GLY A 56 -24.04 17.76 25.77
N ARG A 57 -24.22 17.80 24.43
CA ARG A 57 -24.31 16.62 23.60
C ARG A 57 -23.17 16.53 22.58
N VAL A 58 -22.69 15.31 22.43
CA VAL A 58 -21.75 14.96 21.39
C VAL A 58 -22.33 13.90 20.45
N ARG A 59 -21.93 13.93 19.20
CA ARG A 59 -22.23 12.87 18.23
C ARG A 59 -20.98 12.08 17.99
N ALA A 60 -21.07 10.77 18.16
CA ALA A 60 -19.97 9.85 17.99
C ALA A 60 -20.28 8.82 16.89
N ILE A 61 -19.23 8.26 16.31
CA ILE A 61 -19.28 7.17 15.34
C ILE A 61 -18.79 5.90 16.02
N SER A 62 -19.57 4.84 15.91
CA SER A 62 -19.19 3.53 16.44
C SER A 62 -18.14 2.86 15.56
N MET A 63 -17.16 2.21 16.22
CA MET A 63 -16.18 1.33 15.58
C MET A 63 -16.67 -0.12 15.47
N GLN A 64 -17.80 -0.44 16.09
CA GLN A 64 -18.43 -1.77 16.05
C GLN A 64 -19.91 -1.64 15.76
N GLY A 65 -20.59 -2.79 15.56
CA GLY A 65 -22.05 -2.83 15.52
C GLY A 65 -22.66 -2.24 16.79
N THR A 66 -23.78 -1.55 16.67
CA THR A 66 -24.50 -0.95 17.81
C THR A 66 -25.61 -1.86 18.35
N ASP A 67 -25.58 -3.13 18.00
CA ASP A 67 -26.53 -4.12 18.48
C ASP A 67 -26.41 -4.26 20.01
N GLY A 68 -27.56 -4.33 20.68
CA GLY A 68 -27.62 -4.38 22.14
C GLY A 68 -27.47 -3.02 22.85
N LEU A 69 -26.98 -1.98 22.17
CA LEU A 69 -26.85 -0.64 22.75
C LEU A 69 -28.23 -0.03 23.00
N ARG A 70 -28.44 0.54 24.21
CA ARG A 70 -29.73 1.11 24.64
C ARG A 70 -29.62 2.58 24.99
N ARG A 71 -30.67 3.31 24.79
CA ARG A 71 -30.80 4.66 25.33
C ARG A 71 -30.64 4.64 26.84
N GLY A 72 -29.92 5.61 27.38
CA GLY A 72 -29.61 5.71 28.81
C GLY A 72 -28.41 4.88 29.26
N ALA A 73 -27.81 4.06 28.41
CA ALA A 73 -26.59 3.34 28.72
C ALA A 73 -25.48 4.35 29.12
N GLU A 74 -24.67 3.98 30.09
CA GLU A 74 -23.56 4.79 30.56
C GLU A 74 -22.40 4.70 29.54
N VAL A 75 -21.80 5.84 29.28
CA VAL A 75 -20.69 5.98 28.32
C VAL A 75 -19.53 6.66 29.03
N THR A 76 -18.39 6.04 29.05
CA THR A 76 -17.19 6.56 29.67
C THR A 76 -16.34 7.31 28.65
N ASP A 77 -15.97 8.54 28.95
CA ASP A 77 -14.95 9.28 28.21
C ASP A 77 -13.56 8.78 28.63
N THR A 78 -12.79 8.26 27.71
CA THR A 78 -11.43 7.77 27.97
C THR A 78 -10.43 8.90 28.19
N GLY A 79 -10.80 10.16 27.91
CA GLY A 79 -9.93 11.34 28.02
C GLY A 79 -8.83 11.41 26.95
N ALA A 80 -8.89 10.57 25.91
CA ALA A 80 -7.91 10.50 24.84
C ALA A 80 -8.52 9.97 23.54
N PRO A 81 -7.89 10.22 22.39
CA PRO A 81 -8.25 9.54 21.13
C PRO A 81 -8.02 8.02 21.19
N ILE A 82 -8.61 7.27 20.25
CA ILE A 82 -8.30 5.87 20.04
C ILE A 82 -6.77 5.71 19.98
N SER A 83 -6.24 4.79 20.78
CA SER A 83 -4.81 4.55 20.90
C SER A 83 -4.47 3.09 20.62
N VAL A 84 -3.41 2.88 19.84
CA VAL A 84 -2.96 1.54 19.42
C VAL A 84 -1.63 1.18 20.08
N PRO A 85 -1.36 -0.12 20.30
CA PRO A 85 -0.06 -0.57 20.78
C PRO A 85 1.02 -0.24 19.76
N VAL A 86 2.21 0.07 20.24
CA VAL A 86 3.38 0.38 19.43
C VAL A 86 4.60 -0.33 19.98
N GLY A 87 5.60 -0.61 19.15
CA GLY A 87 6.85 -1.24 19.52
C GLY A 87 7.06 -2.60 18.90
N GLN A 88 8.20 -3.20 19.21
CA GLN A 88 8.63 -4.50 18.67
C GLN A 88 7.62 -5.63 18.96
N GLU A 89 6.87 -5.50 20.05
CA GLU A 89 5.85 -6.45 20.48
C GLU A 89 4.65 -6.52 19.53
N THR A 90 4.51 -5.55 18.62
CA THR A 90 3.43 -5.56 17.61
C THR A 90 3.77 -6.40 16.38
N LEU A 91 5.05 -6.69 16.15
CA LEU A 91 5.47 -7.47 15.01
C LEU A 91 5.01 -8.93 15.14
N GLY A 92 4.58 -9.51 14.04
CA GLY A 92 4.05 -10.88 14.01
C GLY A 92 2.56 -11.00 14.28
N HIS A 93 1.88 -9.91 14.62
CA HIS A 93 0.49 -9.93 15.07
C HIS A 93 -0.47 -9.13 14.18
N ILE A 94 -1.75 -9.48 14.30
CA ILE A 94 -2.86 -8.80 13.63
C ILE A 94 -3.65 -8.00 14.67
N PHE A 95 -3.97 -6.75 14.34
CA PHE A 95 -4.71 -5.84 15.20
C PHE A 95 -5.98 -5.35 14.53
N ASN A 96 -6.99 -5.04 15.35
CA ASN A 96 -8.10 -4.21 14.95
C ASN A 96 -7.76 -2.70 15.08
N VAL A 97 -8.69 -1.85 14.75
CA VAL A 97 -8.50 -0.39 14.70
C VAL A 97 -8.18 0.25 16.05
N TRP A 98 -8.69 -0.30 17.14
CA TRP A 98 -8.44 0.20 18.51
C TRP A 98 -7.35 -0.58 19.24
N GLY A 99 -6.59 -1.41 18.50
CA GLY A 99 -5.35 -2.01 18.98
C GLY A 99 -5.49 -3.28 19.79
N GLU A 100 -6.60 -4.00 19.67
CA GLU A 100 -6.71 -5.37 20.17
C GLU A 100 -6.19 -6.35 19.12
N THR A 101 -5.53 -7.39 19.56
CA THR A 101 -5.07 -8.47 18.69
C THR A 101 -6.21 -9.38 18.26
N LEU A 102 -6.13 -9.85 17.01
CA LEU A 102 -7.12 -10.77 16.41
C LEU A 102 -6.62 -12.22 16.35
N ASP A 103 -5.34 -12.46 16.56
CA ASP A 103 -4.67 -13.76 16.46
C ASP A 103 -4.37 -14.41 17.81
N VAL A 104 -4.16 -13.59 18.86
CA VAL A 104 -3.85 -14.02 20.22
C VAL A 104 -4.59 -13.13 21.23
N GLU A 105 -4.55 -13.49 22.51
CA GLU A 105 -5.05 -12.57 23.55
C GLU A 105 -4.16 -11.34 23.67
N THR A 106 -4.72 -10.14 23.61
CA THR A 106 -3.98 -8.86 23.67
C THR A 106 -3.07 -8.74 24.91
N SER A 107 -3.47 -9.33 26.02
CA SER A 107 -2.68 -9.37 27.25
C SER A 107 -1.39 -10.19 27.12
N SER A 108 -1.31 -11.11 26.15
CA SER A 108 -0.18 -12.02 25.98
C SER A 108 1.02 -11.40 25.26
N ILE A 109 0.83 -10.33 24.49
CA ILE A 109 1.90 -9.73 23.68
C ILE A 109 2.80 -8.73 24.46
N GLY A 110 2.47 -8.44 25.70
CA GLY A 110 3.33 -7.60 26.58
C GLY A 110 3.49 -6.15 26.13
N VAL A 111 2.41 -5.54 25.61
CA VAL A 111 2.39 -4.13 25.18
C VAL A 111 2.93 -3.20 26.26
N LYS A 112 3.95 -2.43 25.93
CA LYS A 112 4.57 -1.46 26.85
C LYS A 112 3.99 -0.07 26.69
N GLN A 113 3.59 0.29 25.49
CA GLN A 113 3.22 1.66 25.14
C GLN A 113 2.08 1.66 24.10
N LYS A 114 1.19 2.66 24.23
CA LYS A 114 0.14 2.95 23.24
C LYS A 114 0.27 4.39 22.78
N TRP A 115 0.03 4.62 21.49
CA TRP A 115 0.02 5.94 20.89
C TRP A 115 -1.34 6.26 20.29
N PRO A 116 -1.79 7.54 20.39
CA PRO A 116 -3.05 7.95 19.78
C PRO A 116 -2.94 7.96 18.26
N ILE A 117 -4.03 7.55 17.57
CA ILE A 117 -4.04 7.48 16.10
C ILE A 117 -4.15 8.87 15.44
N HIS A 118 -4.71 9.84 16.14
CA HIS A 118 -4.78 11.23 15.70
C HIS A 118 -3.52 11.99 16.14
N ARG A 119 -2.53 12.01 15.25
CA ARG A 119 -1.24 12.67 15.44
C ARG A 119 -1.03 13.74 14.37
N LYS A 120 -0.29 14.78 14.73
CA LYS A 120 0.12 15.80 13.76
C LYS A 120 1.24 15.27 12.86
N PRO A 121 1.35 15.74 11.60
CA PRO A 121 2.54 15.51 10.78
C PRO A 121 3.80 16.00 11.49
N PRO A 122 4.98 15.46 11.16
CA PRO A 122 6.24 15.98 11.65
C PRO A 122 6.42 17.47 11.32
N PRO A 123 7.14 18.25 12.18
CA PRO A 123 7.47 19.64 11.87
C PRO A 123 8.25 19.75 10.56
N TYR A 124 8.01 20.80 9.79
CA TYR A 124 8.67 21.02 8.49
C TYR A 124 10.22 21.00 8.58
N GLU A 125 10.78 21.47 9.69
CA GLU A 125 12.23 21.51 9.93
C GLU A 125 12.87 20.12 10.10
N ASP A 126 12.08 19.10 10.45
CA ASP A 126 12.53 17.72 10.63
C ASP A 126 12.37 16.90 9.35
N VAL A 127 11.57 17.37 8.41
CA VAL A 127 11.33 16.69 7.12
C VAL A 127 12.61 16.75 6.28
N SER A 128 13.03 15.61 5.78
CA SER A 128 14.16 15.50 4.87
C SER A 128 13.67 15.50 3.43
N ALA A 129 14.23 16.39 2.61
CA ALA A 129 14.05 16.38 1.16
C ALA A 129 14.96 15.31 0.53
N GLN A 130 14.85 14.05 0.97
CA GLN A 130 15.62 12.97 0.36
C GLN A 130 14.98 12.61 -0.99
N ASN A 131 15.81 12.64 -2.04
CA ASN A 131 15.48 12.11 -3.35
C ASN A 131 16.32 10.85 -3.62
N GLU A 132 16.60 10.07 -2.58
CA GLU A 132 17.34 8.83 -2.73
C GLU A 132 16.43 7.74 -3.27
N MET A 133 16.97 6.96 -4.19
CA MET A 133 16.28 5.81 -4.76
C MET A 133 16.20 4.70 -3.71
N PHE A 134 15.01 4.16 -3.53
CA PHE A 134 14.78 2.93 -2.79
C PHE A 134 14.96 1.74 -3.74
N GLU A 135 16.12 1.10 -3.70
CA GLU A 135 16.45 -0.03 -4.59
C GLU A 135 15.66 -1.28 -4.17
N THR A 136 14.79 -1.74 -5.06
CA THR A 136 13.94 -2.91 -4.82
C THR A 136 14.61 -4.22 -5.24
N GLY A 137 15.60 -4.16 -6.13
CA GLY A 137 16.19 -5.31 -6.79
C GLY A 137 15.27 -5.98 -7.81
N ILE A 138 14.16 -5.34 -8.18
CA ILE A 138 13.24 -5.75 -9.24
C ILE A 138 13.52 -4.91 -10.47
N LYS A 139 14.04 -5.53 -11.53
CA LYS A 139 14.54 -4.84 -12.73
C LYS A 139 13.56 -3.83 -13.32
N VAL A 140 12.31 -4.21 -13.51
CA VAL A 140 11.31 -3.34 -14.13
C VAL A 140 11.01 -2.11 -13.29
N ILE A 141 10.96 -2.26 -11.96
CA ILE A 141 10.70 -1.17 -11.03
C ILE A 141 11.90 -0.23 -10.99
N ASP A 142 13.07 -0.77 -10.68
CA ASP A 142 14.27 0.03 -10.46
C ASP A 142 14.72 0.77 -11.71
N LEU A 143 14.52 0.17 -12.91
CA LEU A 143 14.88 0.79 -14.17
C LEU A 143 13.91 1.90 -14.60
N LEU A 144 12.59 1.59 -14.63
CA LEU A 144 11.61 2.41 -15.36
C LEU A 144 10.73 3.28 -14.46
N MET A 145 10.56 2.88 -13.19
CA MET A 145 9.74 3.60 -12.21
C MET A 145 10.38 3.55 -10.81
N PRO A 146 11.64 3.98 -10.66
CA PRO A 146 12.36 3.85 -9.40
C PRO A 146 11.59 4.47 -8.24
N TYR A 147 11.56 3.78 -7.11
CA TYR A 147 10.87 4.24 -5.91
C TYR A 147 11.74 5.22 -5.12
N VAL A 148 11.09 6.17 -4.46
CA VAL A 148 11.74 7.13 -3.58
C VAL A 148 11.73 6.59 -2.16
N GLN A 149 12.86 6.63 -1.48
CA GLN A 149 12.91 6.36 -0.05
C GLN A 149 12.08 7.41 0.71
N GLY A 150 11.11 6.95 1.51
CA GLY A 150 10.15 7.84 2.16
C GLY A 150 9.11 8.44 1.23
N GLY A 151 9.02 7.94 0.00
CA GLY A 151 8.01 8.32 -0.98
C GLY A 151 6.71 7.55 -0.86
N LYS A 152 5.74 7.97 -1.66
CA LYS A 152 4.41 7.39 -1.76
C LYS A 152 4.22 6.77 -3.14
N ILE A 153 4.04 5.47 -3.19
CA ILE A 153 3.92 4.70 -4.43
C ILE A 153 2.49 4.20 -4.56
N GLY A 154 1.84 4.55 -5.66
CA GLY A 154 0.54 4.00 -6.02
C GLY A 154 0.69 2.71 -6.79
N LEU A 155 0.00 1.66 -6.34
CA LEU A 155 -0.06 0.36 -6.99
C LEU A 155 -1.43 0.17 -7.63
N PHE A 156 -1.47 0.13 -8.95
CA PHE A 156 -2.68 0.01 -9.75
C PHE A 156 -2.75 -1.37 -10.38
N GLY A 157 -3.94 -1.91 -10.49
CA GLY A 157 -4.15 -3.17 -11.18
C GLY A 157 -5.47 -3.83 -10.80
N GLY A 158 -6.03 -4.58 -11.73
CA GLY A 158 -7.21 -5.39 -11.52
C GLY A 158 -6.96 -6.61 -10.61
N ALA A 159 -7.97 -7.42 -10.43
CA ALA A 159 -7.83 -8.68 -9.71
C ALA A 159 -6.97 -9.70 -10.50
N GLY A 160 -6.14 -10.47 -9.81
CA GLY A 160 -5.40 -11.60 -10.40
C GLY A 160 -4.15 -11.22 -11.22
N VAL A 161 -3.66 -9.98 -11.12
CA VAL A 161 -2.44 -9.55 -11.82
C VAL A 161 -1.16 -9.65 -10.97
N GLY A 162 -1.24 -10.25 -9.77
CA GLY A 162 -0.10 -10.45 -8.88
C GLY A 162 0.17 -9.30 -7.91
N LYS A 163 -0.82 -8.44 -7.61
CA LYS A 163 -0.67 -7.33 -6.66
C LYS A 163 -0.21 -7.81 -5.27
N THR A 164 -0.88 -8.80 -4.72
CA THR A 164 -0.54 -9.37 -3.40
C THR A 164 0.86 -9.98 -3.40
N VAL A 165 1.22 -10.71 -4.45
CA VAL A 165 2.58 -11.29 -4.60
C VAL A 165 3.65 -10.20 -4.62
N LEU A 166 3.40 -9.09 -5.33
CA LEU A 166 4.34 -7.97 -5.37
C LEU A 166 4.48 -7.31 -3.99
N ILE A 167 3.37 -7.14 -3.25
CA ILE A 167 3.40 -6.60 -1.88
C ILE A 167 4.24 -7.50 -0.95
N GLN A 168 3.99 -8.79 -0.97
CA GLN A 168 4.74 -9.77 -0.17
C GLN A 168 6.22 -9.78 -0.55
N GLU A 169 6.53 -9.71 -1.83
CA GLU A 169 7.90 -9.62 -2.33
C GLU A 169 8.61 -8.37 -1.80
N MET A 170 7.93 -7.23 -1.78
CA MET A 170 8.48 -5.99 -1.23
C MET A 170 8.72 -6.11 0.29
N ILE A 171 7.80 -6.72 1.04
CA ILE A 171 7.99 -6.98 2.47
C ILE A 171 9.21 -7.87 2.69
N ASN A 172 9.33 -8.96 1.92
CA ASN A 172 10.47 -9.86 2.01
C ASN A 172 11.80 -9.12 1.75
N ARG A 173 11.86 -8.31 0.70
CA ARG A 173 13.07 -7.55 0.32
C ARG A 173 13.44 -6.52 1.38
N VAL A 174 12.48 -5.81 1.96
CA VAL A 174 12.75 -4.89 3.07
C VAL A 174 13.29 -5.63 4.30
N ALA A 175 12.67 -6.72 4.66
CA ALA A 175 13.09 -7.52 5.82
C ALA A 175 14.49 -8.11 5.66
N THR A 176 14.85 -8.58 4.44
CA THR A 176 16.08 -9.31 4.19
C THR A 176 17.23 -8.42 3.73
N GLN A 177 16.97 -7.39 2.92
CA GLN A 177 17.99 -6.56 2.30
C GLN A 177 18.22 -5.23 3.04
N HIS A 178 17.15 -4.63 3.58
CA HIS A 178 17.22 -3.33 4.24
C HIS A 178 17.17 -3.41 5.77
N GLY A 179 16.86 -4.61 6.34
CA GLY A 179 16.78 -4.80 7.78
C GLY A 179 15.66 -4.01 8.47
N GLY A 180 14.72 -3.47 7.69
CA GLY A 180 13.59 -2.69 8.16
C GLY A 180 12.40 -3.53 8.60
N VAL A 181 11.36 -2.86 9.04
CA VAL A 181 10.07 -3.44 9.41
C VAL A 181 8.98 -2.99 8.47
N SER A 182 7.89 -3.74 8.42
CA SER A 182 6.73 -3.42 7.61
C SER A 182 5.47 -3.31 8.46
N VAL A 183 4.56 -2.44 8.04
CA VAL A 183 3.21 -2.36 8.61
C VAL A 183 2.20 -2.43 7.48
N PHE A 184 1.20 -3.27 7.62
CA PHE A 184 0.17 -3.46 6.61
C PHE A 184 -1.18 -2.98 7.13
N ALA A 185 -1.84 -2.11 6.39
CA ALA A 185 -3.19 -1.63 6.65
C ALA A 185 -4.18 -2.23 5.64
N GLY A 186 -5.00 -3.18 6.09
CA GLY A 186 -6.11 -3.73 5.30
C GLY A 186 -7.35 -2.86 5.45
N VAL A 187 -7.61 -1.99 4.47
CA VAL A 187 -8.70 -1.00 4.49
C VAL A 187 -9.88 -1.49 3.68
N GLY A 188 -10.91 -2.00 4.34
CA GLY A 188 -12.13 -2.48 3.69
C GLY A 188 -11.91 -3.72 2.82
N GLU A 189 -10.91 -4.53 3.13
CA GLU A 189 -10.64 -5.78 2.41
C GLU A 189 -11.53 -6.92 2.93
N ARG A 190 -11.63 -7.98 2.15
CA ARG A 190 -12.40 -9.16 2.55
C ARG A 190 -11.66 -9.94 3.63
N THR A 191 -12.39 -10.39 4.64
CA THR A 191 -11.86 -11.21 5.74
C THR A 191 -11.05 -12.40 5.26
N ARG A 192 -11.50 -13.08 4.19
CA ARG A 192 -10.79 -14.21 3.60
C ARG A 192 -9.43 -13.80 3.04
N GLU A 193 -9.38 -12.71 2.28
CA GLU A 193 -8.13 -12.22 1.65
C GLU A 193 -7.12 -11.78 2.71
N GLY A 194 -7.58 -11.16 3.80
CA GLY A 194 -6.71 -10.82 4.94
C GLY A 194 -6.15 -12.05 5.66
N ASN A 195 -6.97 -13.10 5.85
CA ASN A 195 -6.52 -14.34 6.47
C ASN A 195 -5.56 -15.13 5.56
N ASP A 196 -5.83 -15.17 4.25
CA ASP A 196 -4.94 -15.79 3.27
C ASP A 196 -3.58 -15.07 3.26
N LEU A 197 -3.57 -13.73 3.24
CA LEU A 197 -2.35 -12.91 3.32
C LEU A 197 -1.53 -13.22 4.58
N PHE A 198 -2.18 -13.30 5.74
CA PHE A 198 -1.50 -13.61 7.00
C PHE A 198 -0.83 -14.98 6.97
N ARG A 199 -1.53 -16.01 6.47
CA ARG A 199 -0.98 -17.36 6.33
C ARG A 199 0.20 -17.41 5.36
N GLU A 200 0.08 -16.77 4.21
CA GLU A 200 1.15 -16.69 3.22
C GLU A 200 2.38 -15.98 3.78
N MET A 201 2.20 -14.93 4.61
CA MET A 201 3.30 -14.26 5.32
C MET A 201 3.94 -15.15 6.38
N GLN A 202 3.16 -16.00 7.05
CA GLN A 202 3.70 -17.00 7.98
C GLN A 202 4.53 -18.06 7.25
N GLU A 203 4.02 -18.59 6.14
CA GLU A 203 4.70 -19.60 5.33
C GLU A 203 6.00 -19.08 4.70
N SER A 204 6.01 -17.82 4.26
CA SER A 204 7.20 -17.14 3.72
C SER A 204 8.17 -16.64 4.79
N GLY A 205 7.80 -16.67 6.08
CA GLY A 205 8.64 -16.24 7.20
C GLY A 205 8.83 -14.73 7.32
N VAL A 206 8.04 -13.91 6.61
CA VAL A 206 8.15 -12.45 6.66
C VAL A 206 7.28 -11.83 7.76
N ILE A 207 6.40 -12.61 8.35
CA ILE A 207 5.46 -12.13 9.38
C ILE A 207 6.17 -11.55 10.61
N ASP A 208 7.30 -12.14 11.03
CA ASP A 208 8.06 -11.72 12.23
C ASP A 208 8.60 -10.28 12.14
N LYS A 209 8.59 -9.68 10.95
CA LYS A 209 9.00 -8.31 10.67
C LYS A 209 7.84 -7.40 10.26
N THR A 210 6.60 -7.90 10.41
CA THR A 210 5.41 -7.20 9.91
C THR A 210 4.35 -7.11 11.00
N ALA A 211 3.77 -5.92 11.19
CA ALA A 211 2.54 -5.72 11.95
C ALA A 211 1.37 -5.54 10.98
N LEU A 212 0.23 -6.17 11.27
CA LEU A 212 -0.95 -6.12 10.42
C LEU A 212 -2.09 -5.41 11.17
N VAL A 213 -2.78 -4.50 10.51
CA VAL A 213 -3.97 -3.83 11.06
C VAL A 213 -5.10 -3.97 10.05
N PHE A 214 -6.20 -4.59 10.45
CA PHE A 214 -7.34 -4.83 9.58
C PHE A 214 -8.58 -4.05 10.02
N GLY A 215 -9.23 -3.42 9.04
CA GLY A 215 -10.58 -2.92 9.12
C GLY A 215 -11.36 -3.46 7.91
N GLN A 216 -12.18 -4.48 8.14
CA GLN A 216 -12.72 -5.33 7.08
C GLN A 216 -13.93 -4.71 6.39
N MET A 217 -14.34 -5.30 5.27
CA MET A 217 -15.41 -4.77 4.40
C MET A 217 -16.78 -4.74 5.08
N ASP A 218 -17.07 -5.67 5.96
CA ASP A 218 -18.32 -5.82 6.71
C ASP A 218 -18.36 -4.96 7.98
N GLU A 219 -17.25 -4.39 8.40
CA GLU A 219 -17.19 -3.52 9.56
C GLU A 219 -17.76 -2.12 9.28
N PRO A 220 -18.20 -1.39 10.32
CA PRO A 220 -18.74 -0.05 10.19
C PRO A 220 -17.78 0.92 9.47
N PRO A 221 -18.30 1.98 8.81
CA PRO A 221 -17.47 2.91 8.08
C PRO A 221 -16.43 3.66 8.95
N GLY A 222 -16.69 3.80 10.25
CA GLY A 222 -15.73 4.33 11.21
C GLY A 222 -14.42 3.55 11.24
N VAL A 223 -14.51 2.21 11.25
CA VAL A 223 -13.34 1.32 11.22
C VAL A 223 -12.54 1.52 9.94
N ARG A 224 -13.20 1.42 8.78
CA ARG A 224 -12.54 1.57 7.48
C ARG A 224 -11.89 2.95 7.30
N LEU A 225 -12.41 3.98 7.98
CA LEU A 225 -11.85 5.33 7.99
C LEU A 225 -10.62 5.47 8.89
N ARG A 226 -10.50 4.65 9.94
CA ARG A 226 -9.45 4.80 10.96
C ARG A 226 -8.32 3.78 10.85
N VAL A 227 -8.55 2.64 10.22
CA VAL A 227 -7.55 1.56 10.14
C VAL A 227 -6.21 2.02 9.55
N ALA A 228 -6.22 2.85 8.50
CA ALA A 228 -4.99 3.40 7.93
C ALA A 228 -4.23 4.31 8.92
N LEU A 229 -4.95 5.05 9.78
CA LEU A 229 -4.35 5.88 10.83
C LEU A 229 -3.73 5.02 11.93
N SER A 230 -4.37 3.92 12.30
CA SER A 230 -3.87 2.97 13.29
C SER A 230 -2.56 2.33 12.83
N ALA A 231 -2.53 1.83 11.60
CA ALA A 231 -1.33 1.26 11.00
C ALA A 231 -0.21 2.30 10.85
N LEU A 232 -0.54 3.50 10.38
CA LEU A 232 0.43 4.59 10.25
C LEU A 232 1.03 4.97 11.60
N THR A 233 0.24 4.97 12.69
CA THR A 233 0.74 5.27 14.03
C THR A 233 1.75 4.23 14.50
N MET A 234 1.53 2.93 14.21
CA MET A 234 2.53 1.90 14.48
C MET A 234 3.80 2.11 13.65
N ALA A 235 3.66 2.45 12.37
CA ALA A 235 4.80 2.77 11.51
C ALA A 235 5.59 3.99 11.98
N GLU A 236 4.91 5.03 12.45
CA GLU A 236 5.54 6.23 13.00
C GLU A 236 6.40 5.92 14.23
N TYR A 237 5.98 4.99 15.09
CA TYR A 237 6.79 4.61 16.25
C TYR A 237 8.15 4.03 15.81
N PHE A 238 8.16 3.11 14.87
CA PHE A 238 9.41 2.55 14.36
C PHE A 238 10.30 3.60 13.70
N ARG A 239 9.71 4.55 12.96
CA ARG A 239 10.44 5.67 12.37
C ARG A 239 10.99 6.61 13.46
N ASP A 240 10.15 7.02 14.42
CA ASP A 240 10.46 8.13 15.33
C ASP A 240 11.30 7.69 16.53
N GLU A 241 10.97 6.56 17.17
CA GLU A 241 11.64 6.04 18.37
C GLU A 241 12.73 5.01 18.04
N GLU A 242 12.42 4.02 17.20
CA GLU A 242 13.37 2.98 16.83
C GLU A 242 14.35 3.44 15.75
N LYS A 243 14.07 4.57 15.10
CA LYS A 243 14.89 5.18 14.02
C LYS A 243 15.17 4.21 12.87
N GLN A 244 14.17 3.46 12.49
CA GLN A 244 14.22 2.49 11.41
C GLN A 244 13.51 3.03 10.17
N ASP A 245 13.91 2.51 9.02
CA ASP A 245 13.11 2.64 7.81
C ASP A 245 11.94 1.67 7.85
N VAL A 246 10.77 2.19 7.51
CA VAL A 246 9.51 1.45 7.60
C VAL A 246 8.86 1.40 6.24
N LEU A 247 8.34 0.23 5.86
CA LEU A 247 7.48 0.07 4.72
C LEU A 247 6.02 -0.02 5.17
N LEU A 248 5.21 0.93 4.72
CA LEU A 248 3.79 0.99 5.03
C LEU A 248 2.96 0.61 3.81
N PHE A 249 2.19 -0.46 3.93
CA PHE A 249 1.22 -0.87 2.90
C PHE A 249 -0.17 -0.42 3.29
N ILE A 250 -0.91 0.14 2.34
CA ILE A 250 -2.33 0.49 2.50
C ILE A 250 -3.12 -0.16 1.36
N ASP A 251 -3.89 -1.16 1.66
CA ASP A 251 -4.77 -1.83 0.71
C ASP A 251 -6.21 -1.78 1.23
N ASN A 252 -7.06 -0.93 0.74
CA ASN A 252 -7.01 -0.08 -0.43
C ASN A 252 -7.29 1.39 -0.04
N ILE A 253 -6.49 2.34 -0.51
CA ILE A 253 -6.66 3.77 -0.17
C ILE A 253 -8.00 4.35 -0.65
N PHE A 254 -8.58 3.81 -1.73
CA PHE A 254 -9.90 4.19 -2.20
C PHE A 254 -10.98 3.92 -1.15
N ARG A 255 -10.88 2.81 -0.40
CA ARG A 255 -11.83 2.45 0.66
C ARG A 255 -11.80 3.43 1.82
N PHE A 256 -10.64 4.00 2.12
CA PHE A 256 -10.50 5.10 3.08
C PHE A 256 -11.35 6.31 2.65
N SER A 257 -11.24 6.75 1.40
CA SER A 257 -12.01 7.86 0.84
C SER A 257 -13.52 7.56 0.84
N GLN A 258 -13.90 6.36 0.47
CA GLN A 258 -15.29 5.91 0.48
C GLN A 258 -15.87 5.94 1.89
N ALA A 259 -15.17 5.37 2.88
CA ALA A 259 -15.60 5.38 4.28
C ALA A 259 -15.74 6.80 4.83
N GLY A 260 -14.84 7.71 4.47
CA GLY A 260 -14.96 9.13 4.83
C GLY A 260 -16.22 9.78 4.30
N SER A 261 -16.63 9.45 3.08
CA SER A 261 -17.88 9.96 2.49
C SER A 261 -19.12 9.34 3.15
N GLU A 262 -19.09 8.06 3.48
CA GLU A 262 -20.16 7.38 4.23
C GLU A 262 -20.34 8.00 5.60
N VAL A 263 -19.27 8.19 6.37
CA VAL A 263 -19.30 8.85 7.69
C VAL A 263 -19.84 10.27 7.57
N SER A 264 -19.40 11.05 6.59
CA SER A 264 -19.87 12.41 6.36
C SER A 264 -21.39 12.46 6.13
N THR A 265 -21.91 11.54 5.33
CA THR A 265 -23.36 11.40 5.07
C THR A 265 -24.12 11.01 6.33
N LEU A 266 -23.62 10.07 7.11
CA LEU A 266 -24.21 9.64 8.39
C LEU A 266 -24.26 10.78 9.41
N LEU A 267 -23.27 11.69 9.38
CA LEU A 267 -23.26 12.90 10.19
C LEU A 267 -24.20 14.01 9.69
N GLY A 268 -24.92 13.77 8.60
CA GLY A 268 -25.88 14.70 8.02
C GLY A 268 -25.25 15.83 7.19
N ARG A 269 -24.01 15.67 6.74
CA ARG A 269 -23.35 16.62 5.84
C ARG A 269 -23.77 16.34 4.39
N MET A 270 -24.05 17.39 3.62
CA MET A 270 -24.42 17.25 2.22
C MET A 270 -23.19 16.78 1.40
N PRO A 271 -23.34 15.75 0.57
CA PRO A 271 -22.27 15.32 -0.32
C PRO A 271 -22.04 16.35 -1.44
N SER A 272 -20.88 16.31 -2.09
CA SER A 272 -20.60 17.03 -3.32
C SER A 272 -21.41 16.45 -4.50
N ALA A 273 -21.36 17.11 -5.66
CA ALA A 273 -22.11 16.72 -6.87
C ALA A 273 -21.83 15.28 -7.35
N VAL A 274 -20.72 14.66 -6.94
CA VAL A 274 -20.30 13.29 -7.34
C VAL A 274 -20.46 12.30 -6.19
N GLY A 275 -21.07 12.69 -5.07
CA GLY A 275 -21.34 11.81 -3.93
C GLY A 275 -20.23 11.73 -2.89
N TYR A 276 -19.06 12.34 -3.13
CA TYR A 276 -17.97 12.40 -2.15
C TYR A 276 -18.18 13.55 -1.15
N LYS A 277 -17.54 13.45 0.01
CA LYS A 277 -17.57 14.55 0.98
C LYS A 277 -16.77 15.76 0.46
N PRO A 278 -17.20 17.00 0.78
CA PRO A 278 -16.50 18.21 0.33
C PRO A 278 -15.05 18.34 0.81
N THR A 279 -14.72 17.75 1.96
CA THR A 279 -13.40 17.79 2.61
C THR A 279 -12.55 16.55 2.32
N LEU A 280 -12.78 15.87 1.19
CA LEU A 280 -12.05 14.65 0.79
C LEU A 280 -10.54 14.89 0.71
N ALA A 281 -10.14 15.99 0.09
CA ALA A 281 -8.73 16.34 -0.08
C ALA A 281 -8.03 16.63 1.25
N ASP A 282 -8.71 17.27 2.19
CA ASP A 282 -8.15 17.60 3.51
C ASP A 282 -7.89 16.32 4.32
N GLU A 283 -8.83 15.37 4.29
CA GLU A 283 -8.70 14.11 5.01
C GLU A 283 -7.60 13.22 4.41
N MET A 284 -7.54 13.14 3.09
CA MET A 284 -6.46 12.47 2.38
C MET A 284 -5.13 13.13 2.68
N GLY A 285 -5.05 14.46 2.61
CA GLY A 285 -3.86 15.24 2.92
C GLY A 285 -3.38 14.99 4.35
N PHE A 286 -4.27 14.97 5.32
CA PHE A 286 -3.92 14.70 6.72
C PHE A 286 -3.26 13.33 6.92
N LEU A 287 -3.75 12.29 6.24
CA LEU A 287 -3.12 10.97 6.24
C LEU A 287 -1.75 11.00 5.53
N GLN A 288 -1.72 11.56 4.32
CA GLN A 288 -0.55 11.50 3.44
C GLN A 288 0.64 12.32 3.97
N GLU A 289 0.41 13.47 4.62
CA GLU A 289 1.48 14.33 5.15
C GLU A 289 2.22 13.73 6.35
N ARG A 290 1.64 12.74 7.02
CA ARG A 290 2.30 11.97 8.08
C ARG A 290 3.29 10.94 7.51
N ILE A 291 3.06 10.51 6.27
CA ILE A 291 3.92 9.57 5.53
C ILE A 291 5.06 10.37 4.91
N THR A 292 6.20 10.43 5.58
CA THR A 292 7.31 11.27 5.14
C THR A 292 8.66 10.77 5.67
N SER A 293 9.73 11.23 5.01
CA SER A 293 11.11 11.03 5.44
C SER A 293 11.51 12.06 6.48
N LEU A 294 12.21 11.62 7.50
CA LEU A 294 12.95 12.43 8.44
C LEU A 294 14.45 12.21 8.24
N LYS A 295 15.28 13.01 8.87
CA LYS A 295 16.75 12.87 8.77
C LYS A 295 17.20 11.48 9.20
N GLY A 296 17.69 10.67 8.26
CA GLY A 296 18.21 9.32 8.47
C GLY A 296 17.18 8.22 8.75
N ARG A 297 15.91 8.46 8.46
CA ARG A 297 14.80 7.50 8.65
C ARG A 297 13.59 7.86 7.81
N SER A 298 12.83 6.88 7.40
CA SER A 298 11.71 7.11 6.49
C SER A 298 10.52 6.17 6.72
N ILE A 299 9.33 6.59 6.28
CA ILE A 299 8.22 5.71 5.96
C ILE A 299 8.02 5.76 4.45
N THR A 300 8.32 4.68 3.78
CA THR A 300 7.99 4.48 2.36
C THR A 300 6.64 3.79 2.28
N SER A 301 5.68 4.31 1.52
CA SER A 301 4.37 3.69 1.41
C SER A 301 4.06 3.15 0.03
N LEU A 302 3.52 1.93 0.00
CA LEU A 302 2.86 1.37 -1.18
C LEU A 302 1.35 1.36 -0.92
N GLN A 303 0.61 2.06 -1.76
CA GLN A 303 -0.81 2.27 -1.62
C GLN A 303 -1.53 1.63 -2.81
N ALA A 304 -2.28 0.58 -2.56
CA ALA A 304 -3.15 0.04 -3.58
C ALA A 304 -4.28 1.02 -3.86
N VAL A 305 -4.46 1.36 -5.13
CA VAL A 305 -5.49 2.31 -5.57
C VAL A 305 -6.45 1.59 -6.50
N TYR A 306 -7.71 1.52 -6.08
CA TYR A 306 -8.79 1.08 -6.95
C TYR A 306 -9.33 2.28 -7.72
N VAL A 307 -9.48 2.11 -9.03
CA VAL A 307 -10.03 3.14 -9.92
C VAL A 307 -11.41 2.67 -10.37
N PRO A 308 -12.52 3.27 -9.87
CA PRO A 308 -13.86 2.89 -10.25
C PRO A 308 -14.09 3.04 -11.76
N ALA A 309 -14.59 1.97 -12.40
CA ALA A 309 -14.87 1.96 -13.84
C ALA A 309 -13.68 2.38 -14.74
N ASP A 310 -12.44 2.21 -14.25
CA ASP A 310 -11.21 2.66 -14.90
C ASP A 310 -11.17 4.18 -15.19
N ASP A 311 -12.00 4.96 -14.49
CA ASP A 311 -12.05 6.41 -14.60
C ASP A 311 -11.09 7.11 -13.64
N ILE A 312 -9.92 7.47 -14.15
CA ILE A 312 -8.88 8.19 -13.39
C ILE A 312 -9.29 9.62 -13.00
N THR A 313 -10.39 10.15 -13.56
CA THR A 313 -10.92 11.48 -13.22
C THR A 313 -11.87 11.45 -12.04
N ASP A 314 -12.23 10.27 -11.53
CA ASP A 314 -12.98 10.13 -10.29
C ASP A 314 -12.26 10.87 -9.14
N PRO A 315 -12.97 11.67 -8.32
CA PRO A 315 -12.36 12.51 -7.30
C PRO A 315 -11.49 11.77 -6.27
N ALA A 316 -11.83 10.53 -5.91
CA ALA A 316 -11.06 9.81 -4.90
C ALA A 316 -9.69 9.34 -5.42
N PRO A 317 -9.56 8.59 -6.53
CA PRO A 317 -8.25 8.29 -7.10
C PRO A 317 -7.51 9.55 -7.54
N HIS A 318 -8.18 10.55 -8.13
CA HIS A 318 -7.53 11.78 -8.54
C HIS A 318 -6.87 12.52 -7.36
N THR A 319 -7.54 12.59 -6.22
CA THR A 319 -6.97 13.20 -5.01
C THR A 319 -5.79 12.38 -4.48
N ALA A 320 -5.88 11.05 -4.51
CA ALA A 320 -4.77 10.19 -4.11
C ALA A 320 -3.54 10.38 -5.03
N PHE A 321 -3.76 10.48 -6.35
CA PHE A 321 -2.67 10.68 -7.32
C PHE A 321 -1.83 11.92 -7.07
N ALA A 322 -2.45 13.00 -6.60
CA ALA A 322 -1.74 14.25 -6.29
C ALA A 322 -0.64 14.09 -5.22
N HIS A 323 -0.73 13.04 -4.41
CA HIS A 323 0.25 12.76 -3.34
C HIS A 323 1.31 11.72 -3.73
N LEU A 324 1.16 11.05 -4.86
CA LEU A 324 2.04 9.94 -5.25
C LEU A 324 3.33 10.42 -5.91
N ASP A 325 4.44 9.82 -5.53
CA ASP A 325 5.76 10.04 -6.12
C ASP A 325 6.04 9.09 -7.29
N ALA A 326 5.46 7.89 -7.24
CA ALA A 326 5.56 6.91 -8.31
C ALA A 326 4.23 6.18 -8.50
N ARG A 327 4.01 5.70 -9.72
CA ARG A 327 2.84 4.92 -10.12
C ARG A 327 3.29 3.63 -10.78
N THR A 328 2.95 2.51 -10.18
CA THR A 328 3.17 1.16 -10.71
C THR A 328 1.85 0.59 -11.19
N VAL A 329 1.74 0.32 -12.48
CA VAL A 329 0.54 -0.24 -13.11
C VAL A 329 0.78 -1.71 -13.41
N LEU A 330 -0.04 -2.59 -12.83
CA LEU A 330 -0.06 -4.02 -13.14
C LEU A 330 -1.08 -4.28 -14.25
N SER A 331 -0.62 -4.90 -15.32
CA SER A 331 -1.39 -5.14 -16.54
C SER A 331 -1.78 -6.60 -16.69
N ARG A 332 -3.06 -6.85 -16.96
CA ARG A 332 -3.53 -8.21 -17.29
C ARG A 332 -2.92 -8.71 -18.60
N THR A 333 -2.78 -7.86 -19.60
CA THR A 333 -2.16 -8.22 -20.88
C THR A 333 -0.75 -8.76 -20.70
N ILE A 334 0.04 -8.15 -19.78
CA ILE A 334 1.39 -8.62 -19.47
C ILE A 334 1.37 -9.90 -18.65
N ALA A 335 0.42 -10.03 -17.71
CA ALA A 335 0.21 -11.27 -16.96
C ALA A 335 -0.17 -12.46 -17.88
N ASP A 336 -1.02 -12.21 -18.87
CA ASP A 336 -1.44 -13.22 -19.85
C ASP A 336 -0.28 -13.69 -20.75
N LEU A 337 0.76 -12.86 -20.91
CA LEU A 337 2.03 -13.24 -21.56
C LEU A 337 2.96 -14.07 -20.66
N GLY A 338 2.56 -14.29 -19.40
CA GLY A 338 3.37 -15.00 -18.41
C GLY A 338 4.55 -14.16 -17.86
N ILE A 339 4.56 -12.84 -18.07
CA ILE A 339 5.62 -11.96 -17.61
C ILE A 339 5.30 -11.48 -16.20
N TYR A 340 6.15 -11.83 -15.23
CA TYR A 340 6.00 -11.44 -13.84
C TYR A 340 7.30 -10.81 -13.30
N PRO A 341 7.19 -9.71 -12.48
CA PRO A 341 5.95 -9.00 -12.13
C PRO A 341 5.26 -8.42 -13.37
N ALA A 342 3.93 -8.48 -13.39
CA ALA A 342 3.14 -8.05 -14.53
C ALA A 342 3.01 -6.51 -14.61
N VAL A 343 4.11 -5.81 -14.42
CA VAL A 343 4.18 -4.34 -14.44
C VAL A 343 4.19 -3.83 -15.88
N ASP A 344 3.31 -2.88 -16.16
CA ASP A 344 3.31 -2.19 -17.45
C ASP A 344 4.43 -1.16 -17.50
N PRO A 345 5.43 -1.34 -18.38
CA PRO A 345 6.59 -0.46 -18.44
C PRO A 345 6.31 0.91 -19.09
N LEU A 346 5.18 1.04 -19.80
CA LEU A 346 4.79 2.26 -20.51
C LEU A 346 3.79 3.11 -19.71
N ASP A 347 2.88 2.46 -18.98
CA ASP A 347 1.88 3.13 -18.16
C ASP A 347 2.37 3.46 -16.75
N SER A 348 3.47 2.87 -16.32
CA SER A 348 4.09 3.14 -15.02
C SER A 348 5.05 4.33 -15.11
N SER A 349 5.19 5.06 -14.01
CA SER A 349 6.03 6.27 -13.98
C SER A 349 6.55 6.60 -12.58
N SER A 350 7.65 7.34 -12.52
CA SER A 350 8.19 7.88 -11.27
C SER A 350 8.73 9.29 -11.48
N ARG A 351 8.51 10.16 -10.49
CA ARG A 351 9.02 11.54 -10.53
C ARG A 351 10.54 11.62 -10.40
N ILE A 352 11.18 10.60 -9.80
CA ILE A 352 12.63 10.58 -9.64
C ILE A 352 13.37 10.00 -10.85
N LEU A 353 12.68 9.54 -11.87
CA LEU A 353 13.31 9.20 -13.14
C LEU A 353 13.67 10.48 -13.89
N ASP A 354 14.65 11.17 -13.35
CA ASP A 354 15.19 12.46 -13.81
C ASP A 354 16.70 12.41 -13.77
N PRO A 355 17.41 12.94 -14.80
CA PRO A 355 18.88 12.89 -14.88
C PRO A 355 19.58 13.47 -13.64
N GLY A 356 18.97 14.50 -13.03
CA GLY A 356 19.51 15.15 -11.84
C GLY A 356 19.43 14.31 -10.56
N ILE A 357 18.67 13.20 -10.57
CA ILE A 357 18.47 12.32 -9.42
C ILE A 357 19.09 10.96 -9.65
N VAL A 358 18.69 10.26 -10.71
CA VAL A 358 19.18 8.90 -11.01
C VAL A 358 20.47 8.88 -11.81
N GLY A 359 20.89 10.01 -12.38
CA GLY A 359 22.04 10.14 -13.26
C GLY A 359 21.69 9.95 -14.74
N ASP A 360 22.55 10.49 -15.61
CA ASP A 360 22.34 10.50 -17.06
C ASP A 360 22.24 9.10 -17.65
N ASP A 361 23.16 8.20 -17.28
CA ASP A 361 23.19 6.82 -17.80
C ASP A 361 21.88 6.07 -17.51
N HIS A 362 21.37 6.13 -16.29
CA HIS A 362 20.12 5.48 -15.92
C HIS A 362 18.94 6.05 -16.71
N TYR A 363 18.86 7.38 -16.76
CA TYR A 363 17.78 8.07 -17.46
C TYR A 363 17.76 7.75 -18.96
N GLU A 364 18.91 7.79 -19.63
CA GLU A 364 19.04 7.51 -21.06
C GLU A 364 18.65 6.05 -21.38
N ILE A 365 19.16 5.08 -20.60
CA ILE A 365 18.82 3.66 -20.78
C ILE A 365 17.33 3.43 -20.58
N ALA A 366 16.73 3.99 -19.52
CA ALA A 366 15.30 3.85 -19.25
C ALA A 366 14.45 4.43 -20.39
N ARG A 367 14.81 5.60 -20.89
CA ARG A 367 14.11 6.25 -22.02
C ARG A 367 14.24 5.45 -23.30
N GLU A 368 15.42 4.90 -23.57
CA GLU A 368 15.62 4.08 -24.76
C GLU A 368 14.84 2.76 -24.70
N VAL A 369 14.81 2.11 -23.53
CA VAL A 369 13.95 0.94 -23.29
C VAL A 369 12.47 1.28 -23.55
N GLN A 370 11.98 2.37 -23.00
CA GLN A 370 10.61 2.83 -23.23
C GLN A 370 10.33 3.11 -24.72
N ARG A 371 11.28 3.75 -25.42
CA ARG A 371 11.16 4.03 -26.85
C ARG A 371 11.05 2.75 -27.69
N VAL A 372 11.88 1.77 -27.39
CA VAL A 372 11.86 0.47 -28.10
C VAL A 372 10.58 -0.29 -27.85
N LEU A 373 10.11 -0.33 -26.60
CA LEU A 373 8.85 -0.97 -26.23
C LEU A 373 7.63 -0.24 -26.84
N GLN A 374 7.65 1.09 -26.86
CA GLN A 374 6.57 1.89 -27.49
C GLN A 374 6.52 1.61 -29.00
N ARG A 375 7.67 1.62 -29.68
CA ARG A 375 7.72 1.32 -31.11
C ARG A 375 7.20 -0.09 -31.43
N TYR A 376 7.54 -1.06 -30.57
CA TYR A 376 7.00 -2.43 -30.70
C TYR A 376 5.49 -2.45 -30.53
N ASN A 377 4.96 -1.73 -29.56
CA ASN A 377 3.52 -1.60 -29.34
C ASN A 377 2.81 -1.01 -30.56
N ASP A 378 3.37 0.06 -31.15
CA ASP A 378 2.82 0.70 -32.35
C ASP A 378 2.83 -0.23 -33.59
N LEU A 379 3.77 -1.17 -33.64
CA LEU A 379 3.89 -2.14 -34.73
C LEU A 379 3.02 -3.38 -34.55
N GLN A 380 2.43 -3.63 -33.38
CA GLN A 380 1.69 -4.85 -33.08
C GLN A 380 0.52 -5.10 -34.03
N ASP A 381 -0.26 -4.08 -34.34
CA ASP A 381 -1.39 -4.18 -35.27
C ASP A 381 -0.93 -4.53 -36.69
N ILE A 382 0.19 -3.97 -37.12
CA ILE A 382 0.80 -4.25 -38.42
C ILE A 382 1.28 -5.70 -38.48
N ILE A 383 1.96 -6.16 -37.42
CA ILE A 383 2.46 -7.54 -37.31
C ILE A 383 1.31 -8.53 -37.29
N ALA A 384 0.22 -8.21 -36.60
CA ALA A 384 -0.96 -9.09 -36.54
C ALA A 384 -1.68 -9.25 -37.87
N ILE A 385 -1.68 -8.21 -38.71
CA ILE A 385 -2.40 -8.23 -40.02
C ILE A 385 -1.49 -8.71 -41.14
N LEU A 386 -0.26 -8.22 -41.23
CA LEU A 386 0.64 -8.43 -42.36
C LEU A 386 1.78 -9.43 -42.09
N GLY A 387 2.04 -9.72 -40.84
CA GLY A 387 3.21 -10.52 -40.42
C GLY A 387 4.48 -9.69 -40.23
N ILE A 388 5.45 -10.27 -39.54
CA ILE A 388 6.73 -9.64 -39.22
C ILE A 388 7.61 -9.43 -40.46
N ASP A 389 7.44 -10.27 -41.49
CA ASP A 389 8.27 -10.27 -42.70
C ASP A 389 8.05 -9.01 -43.56
N GLU A 390 6.90 -8.36 -43.43
CA GLU A 390 6.56 -7.13 -44.16
C GLU A 390 7.16 -5.85 -43.49
N LEU A 391 7.75 -5.97 -42.30
CA LEU A 391 8.41 -4.85 -41.65
C LEU A 391 9.74 -4.51 -42.32
N SER A 392 10.16 -3.22 -42.17
CA SER A 392 11.52 -2.82 -42.55
C SER A 392 12.58 -3.55 -41.70
N GLU A 393 13.79 -3.69 -42.20
CA GLU A 393 14.88 -4.35 -41.45
C GLU A 393 15.16 -3.65 -40.12
N GLU A 394 15.04 -2.32 -40.06
CA GLU A 394 15.14 -1.54 -38.82
C GLU A 394 14.03 -1.91 -37.83
N ASP A 395 12.78 -1.96 -38.27
CA ASP A 395 11.67 -2.35 -37.42
C ASP A 395 11.77 -3.81 -36.94
N LYS A 396 12.25 -4.73 -37.78
CA LYS A 396 12.51 -6.12 -37.39
C LYS A 396 13.54 -6.21 -36.25
N GLN A 397 14.62 -5.42 -36.33
CA GLN A 397 15.61 -5.35 -35.25
C GLN A 397 15.01 -4.79 -33.97
N ILE A 398 14.24 -3.70 -34.06
CA ILE A 398 13.54 -3.10 -32.90
C ILE A 398 12.59 -4.12 -32.28
N VAL A 399 11.79 -4.83 -33.06
CA VAL A 399 10.89 -5.88 -32.57
C VAL A 399 11.65 -7.00 -31.87
N GLY A 400 12.75 -7.46 -32.46
CA GLY A 400 13.58 -8.51 -31.86
C GLY A 400 14.16 -8.08 -30.49
N ARG A 401 14.67 -6.85 -30.39
CA ARG A 401 15.18 -6.27 -29.13
C ARG A 401 14.06 -6.05 -28.12
N ALA A 402 12.91 -5.51 -28.56
CA ALA A 402 11.74 -5.29 -27.69
C ALA A 402 11.26 -6.59 -27.05
N ARG A 403 11.21 -7.68 -27.78
CA ARG A 403 10.82 -9.01 -27.26
C ARG A 403 11.82 -9.52 -26.22
N ARG A 404 13.12 -9.33 -26.45
CA ARG A 404 14.17 -9.68 -25.46
C ARG A 404 14.04 -8.84 -24.22
N ILE A 405 13.89 -7.52 -24.36
CA ILE A 405 13.64 -6.59 -23.23
C ILE A 405 12.42 -7.02 -22.45
N GLN A 406 11.28 -7.26 -23.12
CA GLN A 406 10.03 -7.65 -22.47
C GLN A 406 10.18 -8.95 -21.66
N ARG A 407 10.87 -9.95 -22.19
CA ARG A 407 11.19 -11.19 -21.47
C ARG A 407 12.18 -10.98 -20.34
N PHE A 408 13.18 -10.12 -20.52
CA PHE A 408 14.18 -9.83 -19.52
C PHE A 408 13.62 -9.00 -18.35
N LEU A 409 12.54 -8.24 -18.56
CA LEU A 409 11.82 -7.57 -17.48
C LEU A 409 11.13 -8.56 -16.54
N SER A 410 10.88 -9.80 -16.96
CA SER A 410 10.44 -10.87 -16.06
C SER A 410 11.55 -11.25 -15.09
N GLN A 411 11.18 -11.59 -13.86
CA GLN A 411 12.15 -11.91 -12.80
C GLN A 411 11.54 -12.89 -11.80
N PRO A 412 12.29 -13.94 -11.38
CA PRO A 412 11.87 -14.80 -10.30
C PRO A 412 11.75 -14.03 -8.98
N MET A 413 10.68 -14.26 -8.25
CA MET A 413 10.40 -13.63 -6.96
C MET A 413 10.62 -14.64 -5.83
N PHE A 414 11.18 -14.19 -4.70
CA PHE A 414 11.45 -15.03 -3.52
C PHE A 414 10.17 -15.65 -2.96
N VAL A 415 9.09 -14.85 -2.86
CA VAL A 415 7.82 -15.35 -2.32
C VAL A 415 7.10 -16.33 -3.25
N ALA A 416 7.46 -16.36 -4.53
CA ALA A 416 6.89 -17.27 -5.52
C ALA A 416 7.71 -18.56 -5.69
N GLU A 417 8.86 -18.70 -5.06
CA GLU A 417 9.78 -19.82 -5.21
C GLU A 417 9.10 -21.17 -4.92
N GLN A 418 8.32 -21.24 -3.85
CA GLN A 418 7.58 -22.46 -3.46
C GLN A 418 6.56 -22.93 -4.49
N PHE A 419 6.05 -22.01 -5.35
CA PHE A 419 5.06 -22.32 -6.38
C PHE A 419 5.68 -22.58 -7.74
N THR A 420 6.76 -21.86 -8.08
CA THR A 420 7.41 -21.91 -9.38
C THR A 420 8.58 -22.90 -9.43
N GLY A 421 9.16 -23.24 -8.27
CA GLY A 421 10.41 -24.00 -8.17
C GLY A 421 11.65 -23.27 -8.70
N ILE A 422 11.54 -21.96 -8.95
CA ILE A 422 12.62 -21.11 -9.43
C ILE A 422 13.06 -20.21 -8.27
N GLU A 423 14.35 -20.24 -7.95
CA GLU A 423 14.94 -19.43 -6.89
C GLU A 423 14.77 -17.95 -7.18
N GLY A 424 14.28 -17.18 -6.19
CA GLY A 424 14.12 -15.74 -6.29
C GLY A 424 15.44 -15.01 -6.54
N LYS A 425 15.39 -13.88 -7.25
CA LYS A 425 16.59 -13.11 -7.61
C LYS A 425 16.47 -11.65 -7.18
N PHE A 426 17.53 -11.14 -6.61
CA PHE A 426 17.78 -9.72 -6.42
C PHE A 426 18.76 -9.26 -7.50
N VAL A 427 18.40 -8.25 -8.29
CA VAL A 427 19.27 -7.70 -9.33
C VAL A 427 19.55 -6.25 -9.01
N SER A 428 20.81 -5.91 -8.79
CA SER A 428 21.17 -4.52 -8.49
C SER A 428 20.85 -3.59 -9.66
N ILE A 429 20.59 -2.32 -9.38
CA ILE A 429 20.35 -1.33 -10.45
C ILE A 429 21.57 -1.23 -11.38
N LYS A 430 22.79 -1.36 -10.86
CA LYS A 430 24.01 -1.35 -11.65
C LYS A 430 24.03 -2.49 -12.67
N ASP A 431 23.76 -3.71 -12.22
CA ASP A 431 23.73 -4.89 -13.08
C ASP A 431 22.57 -4.82 -14.09
N SER A 432 21.43 -4.26 -13.66
CA SER A 432 20.28 -4.01 -14.54
C SER A 432 20.66 -3.02 -15.66
N LEU A 433 21.29 -1.90 -15.35
CA LEU A 433 21.71 -0.90 -16.35
C LEU A 433 22.70 -1.48 -17.35
N GLU A 434 23.71 -2.23 -16.89
CA GLU A 434 24.67 -2.89 -17.76
C GLU A 434 23.98 -3.88 -18.71
N ALA A 435 23.06 -4.69 -18.18
CA ALA A 435 22.31 -5.66 -18.95
C ALA A 435 21.44 -5.01 -20.03
N PHE A 436 20.64 -4.01 -19.68
CA PHE A 436 19.79 -3.32 -20.65
C PHE A 436 20.60 -2.56 -21.70
N LYS A 437 21.72 -1.94 -21.32
CA LYS A 437 22.64 -1.29 -22.25
C LYS A 437 23.18 -2.29 -23.28
N THR A 438 23.57 -3.48 -22.85
CA THR A 438 24.06 -4.55 -23.73
C THR A 438 22.97 -5.07 -24.67
N ILE A 439 21.73 -5.20 -24.20
CA ILE A 439 20.60 -5.58 -25.06
C ILE A 439 20.32 -4.49 -26.11
N LEU A 440 20.34 -3.22 -25.71
CA LEU A 440 20.06 -2.09 -26.59
C LEU A 440 21.17 -1.89 -27.64
N SER A 441 22.44 -2.20 -27.31
CA SER A 441 23.56 -2.10 -28.26
C SER A 441 23.44 -3.07 -29.45
N GLY A 442 22.69 -4.17 -29.28
CA GLY A 442 22.54 -5.22 -30.28
C GLY A 442 23.53 -6.37 -30.17
N GLU A 443 24.45 -6.34 -29.20
CA GLU A 443 25.42 -7.43 -28.97
C GLU A 443 24.73 -8.77 -28.70
N LEU A 444 23.50 -8.75 -28.18
CA LEU A 444 22.69 -9.94 -27.86
C LEU A 444 21.60 -10.25 -28.89
N ASP A 445 21.63 -9.62 -30.07
CA ASP A 445 20.61 -9.84 -31.10
C ASP A 445 20.59 -11.29 -31.63
N ALA A 446 21.71 -12.01 -31.52
CA ALA A 446 21.80 -13.43 -31.88
C ALA A 446 21.32 -14.40 -30.77
N VAL A 447 21.19 -13.93 -29.52
CA VAL A 447 20.78 -14.79 -28.39
C VAL A 447 19.29 -15.09 -28.49
N PRO A 448 18.86 -16.35 -28.30
CA PRO A 448 17.44 -16.72 -28.35
C PRO A 448 16.60 -15.94 -27.32
N GLU A 449 15.42 -15.47 -27.72
CA GLU A 449 14.52 -14.69 -26.84
C GLU A 449 14.16 -15.44 -25.54
N GLN A 450 14.05 -16.78 -25.60
CA GLN A 450 13.69 -17.63 -24.46
C GLN A 450 14.77 -17.59 -23.34
N ALA A 451 16.00 -17.30 -23.68
CA ALA A 451 17.08 -17.21 -22.70
C ALA A 451 16.91 -16.04 -21.72
N PHE A 452 16.19 -15.00 -22.09
CA PHE A 452 15.93 -13.81 -21.27
C PHE A 452 14.76 -13.98 -20.30
N TYR A 453 13.96 -15.04 -20.46
CA TYR A 453 12.75 -15.22 -19.66
C TYR A 453 13.06 -15.74 -18.25
N MET A 454 12.52 -15.07 -17.21
CA MET A 454 12.67 -15.45 -15.80
C MET A 454 14.13 -15.67 -15.41
N THR A 455 14.97 -14.67 -15.63
CA THR A 455 16.40 -14.64 -15.29
C THR A 455 16.71 -13.43 -14.40
N GLY A 456 17.79 -13.50 -13.64
CA GLY A 456 18.35 -12.39 -12.90
C GLY A 456 19.21 -11.51 -13.80
N GLY A 457 20.53 -11.75 -13.83
CA GLY A 457 21.50 -10.99 -14.61
C GLY A 457 21.83 -11.60 -15.98
N LEU A 458 22.75 -10.94 -16.72
CA LEU A 458 23.21 -11.40 -18.03
C LEU A 458 23.92 -12.76 -17.98
N ASP A 459 24.61 -13.07 -16.91
CA ASP A 459 25.32 -14.35 -16.74
C ASP A 459 24.34 -15.53 -16.82
N GLU A 460 23.16 -15.37 -16.20
CA GLU A 460 22.11 -16.39 -16.28
C GLU A 460 21.49 -16.49 -17.68
N VAL A 461 21.34 -15.35 -18.38
CA VAL A 461 20.87 -15.32 -19.76
C VAL A 461 21.84 -16.11 -20.67
N MET A 462 23.14 -15.86 -20.53
CA MET A 462 24.16 -16.54 -21.32
C MET A 462 24.25 -18.02 -20.99
N ALA A 463 24.15 -18.41 -19.73
CA ALA A 463 24.10 -19.82 -19.31
C ALA A 463 22.90 -20.54 -19.93
N LYS A 464 21.71 -19.91 -19.84
CA LYS A 464 20.47 -20.45 -20.38
C LYS A 464 20.47 -20.51 -21.91
N ALA A 465 21.12 -19.55 -22.58
CA ALA A 465 21.28 -19.58 -24.02
C ALA A 465 22.10 -20.78 -24.47
N LYS A 466 23.20 -21.08 -23.75
CA LYS A 466 24.05 -22.23 -24.02
C LYS A 466 23.30 -23.56 -23.83
N ASP A 467 22.53 -23.68 -22.74
CA ASP A 467 21.71 -24.87 -22.46
C ASP A 467 20.64 -25.07 -23.56
N LEU A 468 20.08 -24.01 -24.09
CA LEU A 468 19.10 -24.07 -25.19
C LEU A 468 19.76 -24.50 -26.52
N GLU A 469 21.00 -24.09 -26.78
CA GLU A 469 21.77 -24.51 -27.97
C GLU A 469 22.20 -25.99 -27.88
N GLU A 470 22.55 -26.46 -26.69
CA GLU A 470 22.96 -27.86 -26.48
C GLU A 470 21.78 -28.87 -26.55
N ASN A 471 20.54 -28.39 -26.36
CA ASN A 471 19.31 -29.20 -26.40
C ASN A 471 18.56 -29.13 -27.74
N LEU A 472 19.04 -28.40 -28.73
CA LEU A 472 18.57 -28.32 -30.11
C LEU A 472 19.38 -29.25 -31.02
#